data_d74a091bd4b15c90eb70b31fd0c146e1
#
_entry.id   d74a091bd4b15c90eb70b31fd0c146e1
#
_cell.length_a   1.000
_cell.length_b   1.000
_cell.length_c   1.000
_cell.angle_alpha   90.00
_cell.angle_beta   90.00
_cell.angle_gamma   90.00
#
_symmetry.space_group_name_H-M   'P 1'
#
loop_
_entity.id
_entity.type
_entity.pdbx_description
1 polymer ?
#
loop_
_entity_poly.entity_id
_entity_poly.type
_entity_poly.pdbx_seq_one_letter_code
_entity_poly.pdbx_strand_id
1 'polypeptide(L)'
;LHLAAQAAWPVLAEPSSNARHGPSALGSYQYLISDPAFMASHQPEVIVSAGRPGLSRSQLALLRSDSTARHVVIAQGPGKWADPARSATDVAARVRLTGDAAVTGIGGWLHDWAAADRAAGLAVDAILDSGDELSEPRVARDVAAAVPENGLLWAASSLPIRDLDQHMRPRSGPRILASRGASGIDGLVSSAIGAALAHQAVGGGPAFALLGDLALLHDAPGLMLGGSEPRPDLCVIVVNNDGGGIFSMLEQAALPGPFERVFGTPHGSGLRDLAAAAGLSYQLVSRAQELSGVLAAASMPGAGIGLVEVRTNRAGQAALRHRLTDAAARALVR
;
A
#
# COMPACT_ATOMS: atom_id res chain seq x y z
N LEU A 1 -17.92 2.13 -5.50
CA LEU A 1 -18.32 1.60 -4.17
C LEU A 1 -19.82 1.39 -4.07
N HIS A 2 -20.65 2.35 -4.48
CA HIS A 2 -22.12 2.23 -4.43
C HIS A 2 -22.65 0.98 -5.19
N LEU A 3 -22.15 0.75 -6.40
CA LEU A 3 -22.46 -0.46 -7.17
C LEU A 3 -22.10 -1.74 -6.40
N ALA A 4 -20.92 -1.79 -5.82
CA ALA A 4 -20.44 -2.97 -5.08
C ALA A 4 -21.29 -3.22 -3.82
N ALA A 5 -21.67 -2.15 -3.10
CA ALA A 5 -22.52 -2.26 -1.93
C ALA A 5 -23.93 -2.76 -2.29
N GLN A 6 -24.54 -2.24 -3.38
CA GLN A 6 -25.84 -2.69 -3.85
C GLN A 6 -25.83 -4.13 -4.38
N ALA A 7 -24.74 -4.53 -5.06
CA ALA A 7 -24.58 -5.86 -5.62
C ALA A 7 -24.07 -6.89 -4.60
N ALA A 8 -23.72 -6.47 -3.39
CA ALA A 8 -23.03 -7.30 -2.40
C ALA A 8 -21.76 -7.95 -2.99
N TRP A 9 -20.95 -7.17 -3.70
CA TRP A 9 -19.69 -7.61 -4.30
C TRP A 9 -18.49 -7.16 -3.51
N PRO A 10 -17.45 -8.00 -3.35
CA PRO A 10 -16.20 -7.61 -2.73
C PRO A 10 -15.46 -6.58 -3.59
N VAL A 11 -14.79 -5.63 -2.93
CA VAL A 11 -13.95 -4.60 -3.56
C VAL A 11 -12.50 -4.85 -3.22
N LEU A 12 -11.69 -5.10 -4.25
CA LEU A 12 -10.26 -5.31 -4.17
C LEU A 12 -9.55 -4.04 -4.64
N ALA A 13 -9.39 -3.08 -3.75
CA ALA A 13 -8.94 -1.74 -4.08
C ALA A 13 -7.46 -1.52 -3.73
N GLU A 14 -6.64 -1.10 -4.71
CA GLU A 14 -5.28 -0.62 -4.43
C GLU A 14 -5.33 0.65 -3.56
N PRO A 15 -4.36 0.89 -2.65
CA PRO A 15 -4.39 2.02 -1.71
C PRO A 15 -4.61 3.38 -2.39
N SER A 16 -3.86 3.66 -3.46
CA SER A 16 -3.92 4.93 -4.18
C SER A 16 -5.19 5.15 -5.01
N SER A 17 -6.07 4.14 -5.09
CA SER A 17 -7.41 4.30 -5.68
C SER A 17 -8.34 5.14 -4.82
N ASN A 18 -8.06 5.26 -3.53
CA ASN A 18 -8.91 5.83 -2.50
C ASN A 18 -10.31 5.18 -2.42
N ALA A 19 -10.43 3.94 -2.90
CA ALA A 19 -11.66 3.14 -2.86
C ALA A 19 -11.62 2.02 -1.79
N ARG A 20 -10.55 1.96 -0.98
CA ARG A 20 -10.39 0.95 0.08
C ARG A 20 -11.14 1.36 1.35
N HIS A 21 -12.47 1.49 1.22
CA HIS A 21 -13.35 1.80 2.34
C HIS A 21 -14.77 1.29 2.11
N GLY A 22 -15.58 1.29 3.17
CA GLY A 22 -16.96 0.81 3.14
C GLY A 22 -17.07 -0.72 3.34
N PRO A 23 -18.30 -1.24 3.41
CA PRO A 23 -18.55 -2.61 3.87
C PRO A 23 -18.09 -3.71 2.90
N SER A 24 -17.89 -3.37 1.64
CA SER A 24 -17.45 -4.32 0.60
C SER A 24 -15.92 -4.36 0.43
N ALA A 25 -15.17 -3.41 1.02
CA ALA A 25 -13.73 -3.32 0.81
C ALA A 25 -12.98 -4.38 1.64
N LEU A 26 -12.07 -5.08 0.99
CA LEU A 26 -11.24 -6.11 1.61
C LEU A 26 -9.81 -5.60 1.81
N GLY A 27 -9.23 -5.86 2.98
CA GLY A 27 -7.88 -5.44 3.36
C GLY A 27 -6.81 -6.48 3.04
N SER A 28 -7.15 -7.73 3.16
CA SER A 28 -6.26 -8.89 3.01
C SER A 28 -6.47 -9.63 1.69
N TYR A 29 -7.17 -9.03 0.74
CA TYR A 29 -7.62 -9.66 -0.50
C TYR A 29 -6.50 -10.36 -1.27
N GLN A 30 -5.27 -9.86 -1.20
CA GLN A 30 -4.14 -10.47 -1.92
C GLN A 30 -3.86 -11.89 -1.43
N TYR A 31 -4.03 -12.18 -0.14
CA TYR A 31 -3.90 -13.53 0.41
C TYR A 31 -5.00 -14.43 -0.11
N LEU A 32 -6.24 -13.95 -0.18
CA LEU A 32 -7.40 -14.70 -0.65
C LEU A 32 -7.25 -15.10 -2.12
N ILE A 33 -6.98 -14.10 -2.99
CA ILE A 33 -6.85 -14.37 -4.43
C ILE A 33 -5.55 -15.09 -4.81
N SER A 34 -4.61 -15.24 -3.89
CA SER A 34 -3.40 -16.05 -4.09
C SER A 34 -3.57 -17.48 -3.58
N ASP A 35 -4.62 -17.77 -2.85
CA ASP A 35 -4.90 -19.13 -2.33
C ASP A 35 -5.71 -19.94 -3.33
N PRO A 36 -5.14 -21.03 -3.91
CA PRO A 36 -5.83 -21.81 -4.93
C PRO A 36 -7.08 -22.52 -4.41
N ALA A 37 -7.09 -22.95 -3.12
CA ALA A 37 -8.23 -23.65 -2.55
C ALA A 37 -9.40 -22.69 -2.34
N PHE A 38 -9.15 -21.50 -1.82
CA PHE A 38 -10.16 -20.46 -1.71
C PHE A 38 -10.73 -20.08 -3.08
N MET A 39 -9.85 -19.80 -4.05
CA MET A 39 -10.28 -19.41 -5.40
C MET A 39 -11.01 -20.51 -6.14
N ALA A 40 -10.74 -21.79 -5.89
CA ALA A 40 -11.49 -22.90 -6.52
C ALA A 40 -12.99 -22.88 -6.16
N SER A 41 -13.34 -22.43 -4.96
CA SER A 41 -14.73 -22.31 -4.50
C SER A 41 -15.33 -20.91 -4.64
N HIS A 42 -14.51 -19.90 -4.92
CA HIS A 42 -14.90 -18.49 -4.96
C HIS A 42 -14.50 -17.80 -6.28
N GLN A 43 -14.64 -18.50 -7.39
CA GLN A 43 -14.37 -17.90 -8.71
C GLN A 43 -15.48 -16.89 -9.07
N PRO A 44 -15.11 -15.66 -9.49
CA PRO A 44 -16.10 -14.70 -9.95
C PRO A 44 -16.61 -15.06 -11.34
N GLU A 45 -17.91 -14.89 -11.57
CA GLU A 45 -18.52 -14.94 -12.92
C GLU A 45 -18.34 -13.61 -13.66
N VAL A 46 -18.25 -12.50 -12.92
CA VAL A 46 -18.07 -11.15 -13.45
C VAL A 46 -17.00 -10.41 -12.66
N ILE A 47 -16.09 -9.78 -13.38
CA ILE A 47 -15.11 -8.87 -12.81
C ILE A 47 -15.34 -7.48 -13.42
N VAL A 48 -15.52 -6.47 -12.57
CA VAL A 48 -15.59 -5.07 -13.00
C VAL A 48 -14.34 -4.36 -12.56
N SER A 49 -13.52 -3.88 -13.48
CA SER A 49 -12.32 -3.11 -13.16
C SER A 49 -12.47 -1.64 -13.52
N ALA A 50 -12.04 -0.76 -12.63
CA ALA A 50 -12.01 0.68 -12.81
C ALA A 50 -10.61 1.22 -12.49
N GLY A 51 -10.09 2.14 -13.29
CA GLY A 51 -8.73 2.63 -13.16
C GLY A 51 -7.71 1.71 -13.83
N ARG A 52 -6.46 1.75 -13.37
CA ARG A 52 -5.36 0.96 -13.93
C ARG A 52 -4.76 0.06 -12.85
N PRO A 53 -5.34 -1.11 -12.60
CA PRO A 53 -4.75 -2.08 -11.67
C PRO A 53 -3.38 -2.53 -12.19
N GLY A 54 -2.44 -2.78 -11.31
CA GLY A 54 -1.09 -3.17 -11.74
C GLY A 54 -0.06 -3.21 -10.62
N LEU A 55 -0.47 -3.04 -9.38
CA LEU A 55 0.42 -3.08 -8.23
C LEU A 55 0.68 -4.53 -7.79
N SER A 56 -0.38 -5.31 -7.64
CA SER A 56 -0.35 -6.69 -7.16
C SER A 56 -0.24 -7.70 -8.30
N ARG A 57 0.71 -8.64 -8.18
CA ARG A 57 0.83 -9.77 -9.12
C ARG A 57 -0.38 -10.71 -9.05
N SER A 58 -0.91 -10.95 -7.85
CA SER A 58 -2.09 -11.79 -7.65
C SER A 58 -3.34 -11.18 -8.29
N GLN A 59 -3.52 -9.86 -8.18
CA GLN A 59 -4.60 -9.16 -8.85
C GLN A 59 -4.49 -9.22 -10.37
N LEU A 60 -3.28 -9.04 -10.92
CA LEU A 60 -3.04 -9.22 -12.35
C LEU A 60 -3.23 -10.68 -12.80
N ALA A 61 -2.86 -11.65 -11.97
CA ALA A 61 -3.10 -13.07 -12.25
C ALA A 61 -4.61 -13.39 -12.27
N LEU A 62 -5.39 -12.84 -11.32
CA LEU A 62 -6.84 -12.97 -11.32
C LEU A 62 -7.46 -12.43 -12.62
N LEU A 63 -7.00 -11.28 -13.10
CA LEU A 63 -7.49 -10.70 -14.35
C LEU A 63 -7.04 -11.50 -15.60
N ARG A 64 -5.89 -12.18 -15.55
CA ARG A 64 -5.33 -12.99 -16.65
C ARG A 64 -5.80 -14.44 -16.64
N SER A 65 -6.48 -14.86 -15.57
CA SER A 65 -6.90 -16.25 -15.43
C SER A 65 -7.72 -16.67 -16.68
N ASP A 66 -7.55 -17.90 -17.12
CA ASP A 66 -8.38 -18.52 -18.16
C ASP A 66 -9.80 -18.76 -17.68
N SER A 67 -10.23 -18.00 -16.65
CA SER A 67 -11.58 -18.06 -16.11
C SER A 67 -12.58 -17.63 -17.18
N THR A 68 -13.72 -18.25 -17.19
CA THR A 68 -14.88 -17.87 -18.02
C THR A 68 -15.55 -16.57 -17.52
N ALA A 69 -14.92 -15.88 -16.57
CA ALA A 69 -15.43 -14.64 -16.00
C ALA A 69 -15.54 -13.54 -17.05
N ARG A 70 -16.67 -12.90 -17.11
CA ARG A 70 -16.86 -11.69 -17.91
C ARG A 70 -16.10 -10.52 -17.29
N HIS A 71 -15.09 -10.01 -17.98
CA HIS A 71 -14.29 -8.88 -17.49
C HIS A 71 -14.75 -7.57 -18.14
N VAL A 72 -15.42 -6.73 -17.37
CA VAL A 72 -15.92 -5.41 -17.78
C VAL A 72 -14.94 -4.32 -17.32
N VAL A 73 -14.31 -3.63 -18.24
CA VAL A 73 -13.43 -2.50 -17.97
C VAL A 73 -14.20 -1.19 -18.04
N ILE A 74 -14.13 -0.38 -16.99
CA ILE A 74 -14.73 0.97 -17.01
C ILE A 74 -13.77 1.92 -17.71
N ALA A 75 -14.22 2.52 -18.83
CA ALA A 75 -13.45 3.49 -19.59
C ALA A 75 -13.30 4.80 -18.81
N GLN A 76 -12.09 5.38 -18.82
CA GLN A 76 -11.77 6.67 -18.20
C GLN A 76 -12.12 7.87 -19.10
N GLY A 77 -12.68 7.62 -20.25
CA GLY A 77 -13.07 8.60 -21.28
C GLY A 77 -13.09 7.95 -22.65
N PRO A 78 -13.50 8.67 -23.72
CA PRO A 78 -13.56 8.15 -25.08
C PRO A 78 -12.21 7.59 -25.52
N GLY A 79 -12.20 6.31 -25.94
CA GLY A 79 -11.01 5.63 -26.41
C GLY A 79 -9.90 5.40 -25.37
N LYS A 80 -10.17 5.61 -24.08
CA LYS A 80 -9.20 5.43 -23.01
C LYS A 80 -9.71 4.45 -21.96
N TRP A 81 -9.15 3.27 -21.96
CA TRP A 81 -9.37 2.27 -20.91
C TRP A 81 -8.05 1.57 -20.57
N ALA A 82 -7.96 1.05 -19.37
CA ALA A 82 -6.78 0.33 -18.89
C ALA A 82 -7.12 -1.16 -18.76
N ASP A 83 -6.48 -1.97 -19.59
CA ASP A 83 -6.55 -3.43 -19.52
C ASP A 83 -5.13 -4.01 -19.53
N PRO A 84 -4.42 -3.95 -18.38
CA PRO A 84 -3.04 -4.43 -18.29
C PRO A 84 -2.93 -5.95 -18.48
N ALA A 85 -4.00 -6.68 -18.25
CA ALA A 85 -4.07 -8.12 -18.42
C ALA A 85 -4.42 -8.55 -19.86
N ARG A 86 -4.97 -7.65 -20.67
CA ARG A 86 -5.53 -7.92 -22.01
C ARG A 86 -6.61 -8.99 -21.98
N SER A 87 -7.49 -8.92 -20.98
CA SER A 87 -8.54 -9.88 -20.68
C SER A 87 -9.95 -9.31 -20.73
N ALA A 88 -10.08 -8.02 -21.06
CA ALA A 88 -11.38 -7.37 -21.14
C ALA A 88 -12.27 -8.03 -22.19
N THR A 89 -13.44 -8.49 -21.76
CA THR A 89 -14.51 -8.95 -22.65
C THR A 89 -15.39 -7.80 -23.11
N ASP A 90 -15.51 -6.77 -22.24
CA ASP A 90 -16.35 -5.61 -22.45
C ASP A 90 -15.64 -4.33 -21.99
N VAL A 91 -15.93 -3.24 -22.68
CA VAL A 91 -15.54 -1.88 -22.26
C VAL A 91 -16.79 -1.03 -22.14
N ALA A 92 -17.04 -0.46 -20.98
CA ALA A 92 -18.22 0.32 -20.70
C ALA A 92 -17.87 1.73 -20.16
N ALA A 93 -18.60 2.74 -20.57
CA ALA A 93 -18.43 4.09 -20.03
C ALA A 93 -18.94 4.19 -18.57
N ARG A 94 -19.92 3.37 -18.22
CA ARG A 94 -20.49 3.24 -16.87
C ARG A 94 -21.22 1.92 -16.71
N VAL A 95 -21.31 1.45 -15.47
CA VAL A 95 -22.09 0.28 -15.07
C VAL A 95 -23.12 0.74 -14.02
N ARG A 96 -24.34 0.22 -14.12
CA ARG A 96 -25.39 0.45 -13.12
C ARG A 96 -26.22 -0.83 -12.95
N LEU A 97 -26.72 -1.04 -11.77
CA LEU A 97 -27.78 -2.03 -11.54
C LEU A 97 -29.12 -1.48 -12.03
N THR A 98 -29.89 -2.31 -12.71
CA THR A 98 -31.24 -2.00 -13.16
C THR A 98 -32.22 -3.04 -12.60
N GLY A 99 -33.39 -2.58 -12.13
CA GLY A 99 -34.40 -3.40 -11.52
C GLY A 99 -34.40 -3.39 -9.99
N ASP A 100 -35.50 -3.83 -9.40
CA ASP A 100 -35.64 -4.06 -7.94
C ASP A 100 -34.91 -5.34 -7.55
N ALA A 101 -33.70 -5.52 -8.00
CA ALA A 101 -32.85 -6.61 -7.55
C ALA A 101 -32.53 -6.41 -6.06
N ALA A 102 -33.54 -6.64 -5.22
CA ALA A 102 -33.25 -7.22 -3.92
C ALA A 102 -32.42 -8.47 -4.24
N VAL A 103 -31.11 -8.36 -4.05
CA VAL A 103 -30.13 -9.39 -4.32
C VAL A 103 -30.40 -10.52 -3.33
N THR A 104 -31.50 -11.27 -3.60
CA THR A 104 -31.89 -12.45 -2.85
C THR A 104 -30.92 -13.57 -3.27
N GLY A 105 -30.07 -13.95 -2.34
CA GLY A 105 -29.15 -15.08 -2.51
C GLY A 105 -27.66 -14.75 -2.68
N ILE A 106 -27.27 -13.49 -2.94
CA ILE A 106 -25.86 -13.10 -3.10
C ILE A 106 -25.23 -12.63 -1.76
N GLY A 107 -26.03 -12.49 -0.70
CA GLY A 107 -25.53 -12.12 0.64
C GLY A 107 -24.46 -13.06 1.19
N GLY A 108 -24.47 -14.33 0.79
CA GLY A 108 -23.43 -15.31 1.12
C GLY A 108 -22.08 -14.99 0.49
N TRP A 109 -22.04 -14.59 -0.79
CA TRP A 109 -20.79 -14.35 -1.50
C TRP A 109 -19.92 -13.30 -0.83
N LEU A 110 -20.42 -12.06 -0.62
CA LEU A 110 -19.67 -11.01 0.07
C LEU A 110 -19.37 -11.41 1.52
N HIS A 111 -20.31 -12.09 2.19
CA HIS A 111 -20.14 -12.56 3.56
C HIS A 111 -18.93 -13.50 3.68
N ASP A 112 -18.82 -14.47 2.78
CA ASP A 112 -17.74 -15.46 2.76
C ASP A 112 -16.38 -14.81 2.48
N TRP A 113 -16.32 -13.92 1.48
CA TRP A 113 -15.13 -13.13 1.20
C TRP A 113 -14.72 -12.25 2.40
N ALA A 114 -15.67 -11.59 3.04
CA ALA A 114 -15.39 -10.73 4.19
C ALA A 114 -15.00 -11.54 5.44
N ALA A 115 -15.56 -12.73 5.63
CA ALA A 115 -15.17 -13.63 6.71
C ALA A 115 -13.74 -14.14 6.50
N ALA A 116 -13.41 -14.57 5.29
CA ALA A 116 -12.06 -14.99 4.90
C ALA A 116 -11.04 -13.84 5.04
N ASP A 117 -11.39 -12.64 4.59
CA ASP A 117 -10.55 -11.43 4.73
C ASP A 117 -10.22 -11.13 6.19
N ARG A 118 -11.22 -11.19 7.07
CA ARG A 118 -11.02 -11.01 8.51
C ARG A 118 -10.13 -12.10 9.11
N ALA A 119 -10.36 -13.36 8.76
CA ALA A 119 -9.60 -14.49 9.28
C ALA A 119 -8.13 -14.42 8.86
N ALA A 120 -7.86 -14.20 7.58
CA ALA A 120 -6.51 -14.01 7.04
C ALA A 120 -5.83 -12.81 7.71
N GLY A 121 -6.55 -11.69 7.82
CA GLY A 121 -6.04 -10.49 8.43
C GLY A 121 -5.65 -10.65 9.89
N LEU A 122 -6.47 -11.29 10.70
CA LEU A 122 -6.17 -11.56 12.12
C LEU A 122 -4.95 -12.49 12.26
N ALA A 123 -4.83 -13.50 11.40
CA ALA A 123 -3.68 -14.41 11.42
C ALA A 123 -2.37 -13.69 11.05
N VAL A 124 -2.41 -12.78 10.10
CA VAL A 124 -1.28 -11.93 9.72
C VAL A 124 -0.92 -10.97 10.85
N ASP A 125 -1.89 -10.27 11.43
CA ASP A 125 -1.66 -9.34 12.54
C ASP A 125 -1.04 -10.04 13.75
N ALA A 126 -1.48 -11.25 14.08
CA ALA A 126 -0.91 -12.04 15.18
C ALA A 126 0.60 -12.30 15.01
N ILE A 127 1.08 -12.46 13.77
CA ILE A 127 2.51 -12.59 13.48
C ILE A 127 3.21 -11.23 13.56
N LEU A 128 2.63 -10.20 12.95
CA LEU A 128 3.22 -8.87 12.93
C LEU A 128 3.36 -8.29 14.35
N ASP A 129 2.45 -8.64 15.25
CA ASP A 129 2.41 -8.15 16.63
C ASP A 129 3.08 -9.11 17.64
N SER A 130 3.65 -10.23 17.18
CA SER A 130 4.24 -11.25 18.06
C SER A 130 5.50 -10.81 18.82
N GLY A 131 6.04 -9.64 18.52
CA GLY A 131 7.23 -9.09 19.17
C GLY A 131 7.33 -7.58 18.99
N ASP A 132 8.41 -7.01 19.50
CA ASP A 132 8.69 -5.57 19.40
C ASP A 132 9.58 -5.20 18.20
N GLU A 133 9.93 -6.20 17.37
CA GLU A 133 10.68 -5.97 16.15
C GLU A 133 9.83 -5.23 15.09
N LEU A 134 10.47 -4.25 14.47
CA LEU A 134 9.89 -3.56 13.33
C LEU A 134 10.15 -4.36 12.05
N SER A 135 9.08 -4.57 11.29
CA SER A 135 9.14 -5.09 9.94
C SER A 135 8.45 -4.13 8.97
N GLU A 136 8.85 -4.16 7.70
CA GLU A 136 8.27 -3.28 6.68
C GLU A 136 6.75 -3.43 6.57
N PRO A 137 6.17 -4.67 6.56
CA PRO A 137 4.72 -4.87 6.59
C PRO A 137 4.03 -4.24 7.81
N ARG A 138 4.62 -4.39 9.01
CA ARG A 138 4.09 -3.79 10.24
C ARG A 138 4.11 -2.27 10.16
N VAL A 139 5.23 -1.69 9.75
CA VAL A 139 5.37 -0.24 9.60
C VAL A 139 4.33 0.32 8.63
N ALA A 140 4.14 -0.31 7.47
CA ALA A 140 3.15 0.14 6.49
C ALA A 140 1.71 0.09 7.05
N ARG A 141 1.35 -1.00 7.75
CA ARG A 141 0.05 -1.14 8.41
C ARG A 141 -0.17 -0.06 9.47
N ASP A 142 0.81 0.11 10.36
CA ASP A 142 0.69 0.99 11.52
C ASP A 142 0.70 2.47 11.10
N VAL A 143 1.52 2.84 10.10
CA VAL A 143 1.49 4.17 9.49
C VAL A 143 0.13 4.45 8.86
N ALA A 144 -0.40 3.54 8.05
CA ALA A 144 -1.72 3.72 7.44
C ALA A 144 -2.84 3.87 8.47
N ALA A 145 -2.74 3.16 9.60
CA ALA A 145 -3.71 3.26 10.69
C ALA A 145 -3.62 4.60 11.45
N ALA A 146 -2.42 5.17 11.57
CA ALA A 146 -2.15 6.39 12.32
C ALA A 146 -2.48 7.68 11.58
N VAL A 147 -2.53 7.68 10.24
CA VAL A 147 -2.86 8.90 9.47
C VAL A 147 -4.25 9.40 9.86
N PRO A 148 -4.44 10.67 10.26
CA PRO A 148 -5.75 11.22 10.59
C PRO A 148 -6.75 11.17 9.43
N GLU A 149 -8.05 11.25 9.73
CA GLU A 149 -9.11 11.18 8.71
C GLU A 149 -8.97 12.25 7.61
N ASN A 150 -8.55 13.46 7.97
CA ASN A 150 -8.29 14.54 7.03
C ASN A 150 -6.84 14.60 6.55
N GLY A 151 -6.02 13.59 6.87
CA GLY A 151 -4.61 13.55 6.54
C GLY A 151 -4.32 13.03 5.13
N LEU A 152 -3.07 13.20 4.72
CA LEU A 152 -2.51 12.68 3.48
C LEU A 152 -1.45 11.63 3.77
N LEU A 153 -1.47 10.51 3.06
CA LEU A 153 -0.37 9.54 2.99
C LEU A 153 0.20 9.50 1.56
N TRP A 154 1.42 9.95 1.40
CA TRP A 154 2.20 9.74 0.18
C TRP A 154 2.95 8.41 0.28
N ALA A 155 2.64 7.48 -0.60
CA ALA A 155 3.28 6.16 -0.62
C ALA A 155 4.32 6.08 -1.75
N ALA A 156 5.57 5.88 -1.39
CA ALA A 156 6.64 5.70 -2.36
C ALA A 156 6.52 4.39 -3.13
N SER A 157 7.12 4.36 -4.29
CA SER A 157 7.31 3.15 -5.10
C SER A 157 8.13 2.08 -4.34
N SER A 158 8.28 0.89 -4.92
CA SER A 158 8.94 -0.26 -4.32
C SER A 158 8.10 -0.95 -3.24
N LEU A 159 8.65 -1.27 -2.05
CA LEU A 159 7.95 -1.96 -0.96
C LEU A 159 6.87 -1.10 -0.28
N PRO A 160 7.07 0.19 -0.01
CA PRO A 160 6.09 0.97 0.74
C PRO A 160 4.66 0.86 0.21
N ILE A 161 4.44 1.10 -1.08
CA ILE A 161 3.09 0.98 -1.65
C ILE A 161 2.58 -0.46 -1.72
N ARG A 162 3.47 -1.45 -1.86
CA ARG A 162 3.10 -2.86 -1.88
C ARG A 162 2.72 -3.39 -0.51
N ASP A 163 3.44 -2.97 0.52
CA ASP A 163 3.11 -3.33 1.90
C ASP A 163 1.82 -2.65 2.37
N LEU A 164 1.58 -1.41 1.95
CA LEU A 164 0.27 -0.78 2.14
C LEU A 164 -0.84 -1.57 1.45
N ASP A 165 -0.62 -2.02 0.21
CA ASP A 165 -1.63 -2.79 -0.52
C ASP A 165 -1.94 -4.13 0.15
N GLN A 166 -0.97 -4.75 0.76
CA GLN A 166 -1.13 -6.05 1.41
C GLN A 166 -1.63 -5.96 2.87
N HIS A 167 -1.32 -4.87 3.58
CA HIS A 167 -1.52 -4.80 5.02
C HIS A 167 -2.38 -3.64 5.52
N MET A 168 -2.64 -2.61 4.70
CA MET A 168 -3.53 -1.53 5.08
C MET A 168 -4.96 -2.03 5.22
N ARG A 169 -5.58 -1.80 6.38
CA ARG A 169 -6.99 -2.10 6.60
C ARG A 169 -7.90 -1.11 5.88
N PRO A 170 -9.09 -1.56 5.41
CA PRO A 170 -10.08 -0.65 4.84
C PRO A 170 -10.50 0.41 5.84
N ARG A 171 -10.42 1.68 5.41
CA ARG A 171 -10.89 2.81 6.21
C ARG A 171 -11.21 4.01 5.33
N SER A 172 -12.16 4.81 5.72
CA SER A 172 -12.42 6.13 5.14
C SER A 172 -11.54 7.17 5.80
N GLY A 173 -11.40 8.30 5.13
CA GLY A 173 -10.78 9.51 5.68
C GLY A 173 -9.48 9.88 5.00
N PRO A 174 -8.34 9.22 5.26
CA PRO A 174 -7.05 9.64 4.70
C PRO A 174 -7.03 9.60 3.18
N ARG A 175 -6.43 10.61 2.58
CA ARG A 175 -6.13 10.61 1.14
C ARG A 175 -4.81 9.91 0.89
N ILE A 176 -4.79 8.93 0.01
CA ILE A 176 -3.57 8.20 -0.34
C ILE A 176 -3.17 8.53 -1.77
N LEU A 177 -1.93 8.98 -1.94
CA LEU A 177 -1.34 9.29 -3.22
C LEU A 177 -0.06 8.47 -3.43
N ALA A 178 0.25 8.17 -4.68
CA ALA A 178 1.46 7.46 -5.08
C ALA A 178 1.81 7.73 -6.54
N SER A 179 3.09 7.72 -6.88
CA SER A 179 3.55 7.77 -8.27
C SER A 179 3.40 6.39 -8.91
N ARG A 180 2.27 6.17 -9.60
CA ARG A 180 1.95 4.88 -10.25
C ARG A 180 2.10 4.87 -11.76
N GLY A 181 2.56 5.99 -12.36
CA GLY A 181 2.88 6.07 -13.78
C GLY A 181 4.17 5.30 -14.12
N ALA A 182 5.31 5.92 -13.97
CA ALA A 182 6.63 5.31 -14.16
C ALA A 182 7.10 4.45 -13.00
N SER A 183 6.62 4.72 -11.78
CA SER A 183 6.92 3.97 -10.55
C SER A 183 8.42 3.90 -10.19
N GLY A 184 9.20 4.94 -10.54
CA GLY A 184 10.60 5.09 -10.14
C GLY A 184 10.75 5.45 -8.66
N ILE A 185 12.00 5.54 -8.20
CA ILE A 185 12.32 6.05 -6.85
C ILE A 185 12.81 7.50 -6.88
N ASP A 186 12.92 8.08 -8.06
CA ASP A 186 13.29 9.45 -8.34
C ASP A 186 12.16 10.43 -8.00
N GLY A 187 12.49 11.59 -7.47
CA GLY A 187 11.55 12.70 -7.20
C GLY A 187 10.47 12.42 -6.16
N LEU A 188 10.62 11.38 -5.32
CA LEU A 188 9.57 10.97 -4.39
C LEU A 188 9.45 11.89 -3.16
N VAL A 189 10.57 12.43 -2.67
CA VAL A 189 10.60 13.43 -1.59
C VAL A 189 9.97 14.72 -2.08
N SER A 190 10.43 15.23 -3.22
CA SER A 190 9.92 16.45 -3.86
C SER A 190 8.42 16.34 -4.14
N SER A 191 7.96 15.19 -4.64
CA SER A 191 6.54 14.93 -4.88
C SER A 191 5.72 14.88 -3.60
N ALA A 192 6.25 14.29 -2.52
CA ALA A 192 5.57 14.23 -1.22
C ALA A 192 5.39 15.64 -0.63
N ILE A 193 6.42 16.49 -0.72
CA ILE A 193 6.36 17.88 -0.28
C ILE A 193 5.31 18.66 -1.08
N GLY A 194 5.33 18.55 -2.41
CA GLY A 194 4.34 19.20 -3.27
C GLY A 194 2.91 18.73 -3.01
N ALA A 195 2.72 17.42 -2.79
CA ALA A 195 1.43 16.86 -2.44
C ALA A 195 0.93 17.36 -1.08
N ALA A 196 1.81 17.45 -0.08
CA ALA A 196 1.49 17.97 1.25
C ALA A 196 1.08 19.45 1.19
N LEU A 197 1.85 20.28 0.48
CA LEU A 197 1.53 21.69 0.26
C LEU A 197 0.15 21.86 -0.41
N ALA A 198 -0.10 21.12 -1.48
CA ALA A 198 -1.37 21.19 -2.20
C ALA A 198 -2.55 20.71 -1.33
N HIS A 199 -2.36 19.66 -0.54
CA HIS A 199 -3.37 19.13 0.37
C HIS A 199 -3.74 20.15 1.45
N GLN A 200 -2.74 20.76 2.09
CA GLN A 200 -2.95 21.73 3.16
C GLN A 200 -3.49 23.07 2.65
N ALA A 201 -3.12 23.48 1.44
CA ALA A 201 -3.65 24.69 0.81
C ALA A 201 -5.20 24.66 0.63
N VAL A 202 -5.81 23.49 0.59
CA VAL A 202 -7.27 23.31 0.49
C VAL A 202 -7.90 22.89 1.82
N GLY A 203 -7.22 23.10 2.94
CA GLY A 203 -7.73 22.80 4.29
C GLY A 203 -7.54 21.36 4.74
N GLY A 204 -6.71 20.59 4.06
CA GLY A 204 -6.31 19.25 4.50
C GLY A 204 -5.44 19.27 5.76
N GLY A 205 -5.40 18.15 6.47
CA GLY A 205 -4.63 17.97 7.69
C GLY A 205 -3.16 17.62 7.46
N PRO A 206 -2.48 17.04 8.47
CA PRO A 206 -1.07 16.69 8.39
C PRO A 206 -0.81 15.65 7.29
N ALA A 207 0.39 15.70 6.74
CA ALA A 207 0.82 14.80 5.69
C ALA A 207 1.91 13.85 6.20
N PHE A 208 1.89 12.64 5.65
CA PHE A 208 2.86 11.59 5.91
C PHE A 208 3.41 11.08 4.58
N ALA A 209 4.70 10.82 4.52
CA ALA A 209 5.34 10.18 3.37
C ALA A 209 6.03 8.89 3.85
N LEU A 210 5.65 7.75 3.29
CA LEU A 210 6.27 6.46 3.58
C LEU A 210 7.22 6.09 2.44
N LEU A 211 8.52 6.07 2.71
CA LEU A 211 9.59 5.84 1.74
C LEU A 211 10.54 4.73 2.19
N GLY A 212 11.24 4.12 1.24
CA GLY A 212 12.46 3.36 1.53
C GLY A 212 13.68 4.29 1.57
N ASP A 213 14.76 3.81 2.17
CA ASP A 213 16.05 4.51 2.30
C ASP A 213 16.66 4.91 0.95
N LEU A 214 16.70 4.00 -0.02
CA LEU A 214 17.22 4.31 -1.37
C LEU A 214 16.37 5.37 -2.09
N ALA A 215 15.07 5.40 -1.87
CA ALA A 215 14.20 6.43 -2.44
C ALA A 215 14.46 7.81 -1.83
N LEU A 216 14.70 7.86 -0.50
CA LEU A 216 15.12 9.08 0.17
C LEU A 216 16.46 9.57 -0.36
N LEU A 217 17.46 8.69 -0.43
CA LEU A 217 18.81 9.05 -0.88
C LEU A 217 18.82 9.50 -2.35
N HIS A 218 17.97 8.90 -3.19
CA HIS A 218 17.87 9.27 -4.60
C HIS A 218 17.32 10.69 -4.82
N ASP A 219 16.40 11.14 -3.96
CA ASP A 219 15.81 12.49 -4.01
C ASP A 219 16.13 13.32 -2.73
N ALA A 220 17.29 13.08 -2.12
CA ALA A 220 17.74 13.82 -0.95
C ALA A 220 17.80 15.35 -1.18
N PRO A 221 18.19 15.86 -2.38
CA PRO A 221 18.12 17.29 -2.67
C PRO A 221 16.71 17.89 -2.54
N GLY A 222 15.65 17.08 -2.68
CA GLY A 222 14.28 17.54 -2.46
C GLY A 222 13.98 18.02 -1.05
N LEU A 223 14.80 17.65 -0.06
CA LEU A 223 14.72 18.17 1.32
C LEU A 223 15.30 19.57 1.46
N MET A 224 16.12 20.03 0.51
CA MET A 224 16.85 21.31 0.58
C MET A 224 15.99 22.46 0.07
N LEU A 225 14.99 22.84 0.85
CA LEU A 225 14.11 23.97 0.51
C LEU A 225 14.76 25.30 0.82
N GLY A 226 14.62 26.27 -0.08
CA GLY A 226 15.05 27.64 0.14
C GLY A 226 14.37 28.27 1.37
N GLY A 227 15.01 29.29 1.95
CA GLY A 227 14.50 29.90 3.19
C GLY A 227 13.17 30.64 3.05
N SER A 228 12.80 31.05 1.82
CA SER A 228 11.54 31.71 1.49
C SER A 228 10.44 30.74 0.98
N GLU A 229 10.79 29.48 0.77
CA GLU A 229 9.83 28.49 0.26
C GLU A 229 8.85 28.04 1.35
N PRO A 230 7.57 27.83 1.02
CA PRO A 230 6.59 27.31 1.97
C PRO A 230 6.97 25.90 2.42
N ARG A 231 6.76 25.61 3.70
CA ARG A 231 7.02 24.30 4.29
C ARG A 231 5.72 23.70 4.81
N PRO A 232 5.35 22.50 4.37
CA PRO A 232 4.16 21.81 4.88
C PRO A 232 4.43 21.16 6.24
N ASP A 233 3.38 20.79 6.95
CA ASP A 233 3.44 19.81 8.03
C ASP A 233 3.52 18.41 7.43
N LEU A 234 4.74 17.87 7.34
CA LEU A 234 5.03 16.61 6.67
C LEU A 234 5.96 15.72 7.52
N CYS A 235 5.50 14.56 7.89
CA CYS A 235 6.34 13.51 8.48
C CYS A 235 6.88 12.60 7.37
N VAL A 236 8.18 12.66 7.12
CA VAL A 236 8.88 11.76 6.18
C VAL A 236 9.34 10.52 6.95
N ILE A 237 8.63 9.41 6.78
CA ILE A 237 8.91 8.13 7.42
C ILE A 237 9.74 7.30 6.46
N VAL A 238 10.96 7.01 6.86
CA VAL A 238 11.93 6.25 6.05
C VAL A 238 12.15 4.89 6.65
N VAL A 239 11.69 3.87 5.95
CA VAL A 239 12.01 2.47 6.30
C VAL A 239 13.43 2.21 5.82
N ASN A 240 14.36 2.16 6.77
CA ASN A 240 15.77 1.95 6.51
C ASN A 240 16.16 0.50 6.80
N ASN A 241 16.32 -0.27 5.73
CA ASN A 241 16.81 -1.65 5.76
C ASN A 241 18.22 -1.78 5.17
N ASP A 242 18.91 -0.65 4.94
CA ASP A 242 20.22 -0.50 4.33
C ASP A 242 20.27 -1.09 2.92
N GLY A 243 19.29 -0.70 2.06
CA GLY A 243 19.36 -1.01 0.63
C GLY A 243 18.11 -1.55 -0.05
N GLY A 244 18.32 -2.33 -1.11
CA GLY A 244 17.29 -2.81 -2.02
C GLY A 244 16.47 -4.01 -1.51
N GLY A 245 15.75 -3.87 -0.41
CA GLY A 245 14.98 -4.96 0.23
C GLY A 245 14.00 -5.69 -0.71
N ILE A 246 13.39 -5.00 -1.67
CA ILE A 246 12.46 -5.61 -2.63
C ILE A 246 13.11 -6.73 -3.45
N PHE A 247 14.39 -6.61 -3.76
CA PHE A 247 15.09 -7.58 -4.60
C PHE A 247 15.36 -8.90 -3.89
N SER A 248 15.33 -8.94 -2.55
CA SER A 248 15.44 -10.19 -1.78
C SER A 248 14.30 -11.18 -2.01
N MET A 249 13.20 -10.72 -2.63
CA MET A 249 12.06 -11.56 -3.01
C MET A 249 12.12 -12.02 -4.47
N LEU A 250 13.19 -11.74 -5.18
CA LEU A 250 13.40 -12.13 -6.57
C LEU A 250 14.41 -13.28 -6.68
N GLU A 251 14.42 -13.94 -7.83
CA GLU A 251 15.29 -15.08 -8.14
C GLU A 251 16.77 -14.76 -7.97
N GLN A 252 17.17 -13.51 -8.20
CA GLN A 252 18.53 -13.02 -8.05
C GLN A 252 19.07 -13.12 -6.61
N ALA A 253 18.19 -13.21 -5.61
CA ALA A 253 18.57 -13.41 -4.22
C ALA A 253 19.31 -14.74 -3.98
N ALA A 254 19.18 -15.71 -4.89
CA ALA A 254 19.92 -16.98 -4.85
C ALA A 254 21.40 -16.84 -5.17
N LEU A 255 21.89 -15.67 -5.59
CA LEU A 255 23.28 -15.39 -5.95
C LEU A 255 23.90 -14.38 -4.95
N PRO A 256 24.26 -14.80 -3.72
CA PRO A 256 24.53 -13.89 -2.61
C PRO A 256 25.66 -12.87 -2.88
N GLY A 257 26.74 -13.26 -3.53
CA GLY A 257 27.87 -12.36 -3.82
C GLY A 257 27.50 -11.20 -4.78
N PRO A 258 27.03 -11.49 -5.99
CA PRO A 258 26.54 -10.48 -6.93
C PRO A 258 25.32 -9.72 -6.41
N PHE A 259 24.44 -10.38 -5.64
CA PHE A 259 23.21 -9.80 -5.13
C PHE A 259 23.47 -8.57 -4.27
N GLU A 260 24.32 -8.67 -3.26
CA GLU A 260 24.58 -7.56 -2.34
C GLU A 260 25.16 -6.34 -3.07
N ARG A 261 26.04 -6.56 -4.03
CA ARG A 261 26.66 -5.48 -4.80
C ARG A 261 25.71 -4.80 -5.79
N VAL A 262 24.84 -5.57 -6.46
CA VAL A 262 24.07 -5.09 -7.64
C VAL A 262 22.63 -4.72 -7.26
N PHE A 263 22.06 -5.46 -6.31
CA PHE A 263 20.64 -5.34 -5.94
C PHE A 263 20.45 -4.90 -4.49
N GLY A 264 21.19 -5.51 -3.56
CA GLY A 264 21.17 -5.13 -2.15
C GLY A 264 21.67 -3.72 -1.93
N THR A 265 22.78 -3.36 -2.59
CA THR A 265 23.38 -2.02 -2.59
C THR A 265 23.39 -1.35 -1.19
N PRO A 266 23.96 -1.99 -0.16
CA PRO A 266 24.03 -1.40 1.17
C PRO A 266 24.78 -0.07 1.11
N HIS A 267 24.20 0.97 1.70
CA HIS A 267 24.72 2.32 1.55
C HIS A 267 25.42 2.86 2.81
N GLY A 268 25.11 2.35 4.00
CA GLY A 268 25.72 2.79 5.27
C GLY A 268 25.55 4.27 5.58
N SER A 269 24.63 4.99 4.92
CA SER A 269 24.47 6.44 5.04
C SER A 269 23.79 6.84 6.35
N GLY A 270 24.27 7.90 7.00
CA GLY A 270 23.68 8.51 8.19
C GLY A 270 22.48 9.40 7.85
N LEU A 271 21.25 8.91 8.05
CA LEU A 271 20.06 9.72 7.76
C LEU A 271 19.87 10.86 8.74
N ARG A 272 20.41 10.76 9.95
CA ARG A 272 20.47 11.86 10.93
C ARG A 272 21.24 13.06 10.37
N ASP A 273 22.38 12.80 9.76
CA ASP A 273 23.24 13.88 9.23
C ASP A 273 22.61 14.55 8.00
N LEU A 274 21.91 13.74 7.19
CA LEU A 274 21.12 14.27 6.08
C LEU A 274 19.98 15.17 6.57
N ALA A 275 19.25 14.76 7.60
CA ALA A 275 18.19 15.58 8.20
C ALA A 275 18.76 16.89 8.78
N ALA A 276 19.89 16.82 9.48
CA ALA A 276 20.59 17.99 10.03
C ALA A 276 21.04 18.96 8.93
N ALA A 277 21.60 18.46 7.82
CA ALA A 277 22.00 19.27 6.68
C ALA A 277 20.81 20.00 6.02
N ALA A 278 19.62 19.39 6.04
CA ALA A 278 18.37 19.96 5.55
C ALA A 278 17.64 20.84 6.58
N GLY A 279 18.15 20.96 7.80
CA GLY A 279 17.51 21.70 8.89
C GLY A 279 16.19 21.08 9.39
N LEU A 280 16.06 19.75 9.30
CA LEU A 280 14.86 19.00 9.70
C LEU A 280 15.01 18.44 11.10
N SER A 281 13.88 18.27 11.80
CA SER A 281 13.83 17.40 12.98
C SER A 281 14.10 15.94 12.57
N TYR A 282 14.76 15.20 13.46
CA TYR A 282 15.06 13.79 13.22
C TYR A 282 14.70 12.95 14.44
N GLN A 283 14.07 11.81 14.18
CA GLN A 283 13.79 10.79 15.19
C GLN A 283 14.11 9.39 14.65
N LEU A 284 14.81 8.59 15.48
CA LEU A 284 15.04 7.18 15.21
C LEU A 284 14.00 6.35 15.96
N VAL A 285 13.39 5.40 15.26
CA VAL A 285 12.48 4.38 15.79
C VAL A 285 13.11 3.01 15.56
N SER A 286 13.36 2.28 16.63
CA SER A 286 13.99 0.96 16.59
C SER A 286 13.08 -0.15 17.12
N ARG A 287 11.98 0.21 17.79
CA ARG A 287 11.01 -0.72 18.36
C ARG A 287 9.60 -0.32 17.99
N ALA A 288 8.74 -1.32 17.82
CA ALA A 288 7.38 -1.10 17.35
C ALA A 288 6.53 -0.25 18.30
N GLN A 289 6.70 -0.43 19.60
CA GLN A 289 5.99 0.35 20.63
C GLN A 289 6.31 1.86 20.59
N GLU A 290 7.43 2.26 20.00
CA GLU A 290 7.82 3.67 19.86
C GLU A 290 7.08 4.37 18.72
N LEU A 291 6.72 3.60 17.67
CA LEU A 291 6.22 4.15 16.41
C LEU A 291 4.91 4.93 16.59
N SER A 292 3.97 4.42 17.36
CA SER A 292 2.66 5.06 17.55
C SER A 292 2.77 6.45 18.19
N GLY A 293 3.63 6.60 19.20
CA GLY A 293 3.86 7.88 19.86
C GLY A 293 4.50 8.91 18.93
N VAL A 294 5.45 8.45 18.10
CA VAL A 294 6.12 9.30 17.10
C VAL A 294 5.14 9.78 16.04
N LEU A 295 4.29 8.88 15.52
CA LEU A 295 3.28 9.25 14.52
C LEU A 295 2.21 10.19 15.09
N ALA A 296 1.82 10.00 16.36
CA ALA A 296 0.89 10.89 17.04
C ALA A 296 1.49 12.31 17.20
N ALA A 297 2.77 12.41 17.58
CA ALA A 297 3.46 13.70 17.68
C ALA A 297 3.57 14.40 16.31
N ALA A 298 3.87 13.64 15.25
CA ALA A 298 3.95 14.15 13.89
C ALA A 298 2.60 14.58 13.29
N SER A 299 1.49 14.20 13.93
CA SER A 299 0.14 14.62 13.54
C SER A 299 -0.25 16.00 14.06
N MET A 300 0.59 16.63 14.89
CA MET A 300 0.30 17.94 15.47
C MET A 300 0.53 19.05 14.43
N PRO A 301 -0.40 20.01 14.31
CA PRO A 301 -0.21 21.15 13.42
C PRO A 301 1.00 22.00 13.80
N GLY A 302 1.70 22.53 12.78
CA GLY A 302 2.87 23.38 12.97
C GLY A 302 4.18 22.63 13.23
N ALA A 303 4.20 21.31 13.04
CA ALA A 303 5.40 20.50 13.20
C ALA A 303 6.45 20.73 12.11
N GLY A 304 6.04 21.30 10.96
CA GLY A 304 6.90 21.47 9.79
C GLY A 304 7.30 20.12 9.16
N ILE A 305 8.47 20.09 8.50
CA ILE A 305 8.99 18.85 7.91
C ILE A 305 9.89 18.14 8.93
N GLY A 306 9.55 16.90 9.26
CA GLY A 306 10.35 16.02 10.12
C GLY A 306 10.71 14.71 9.44
N LEU A 307 11.87 14.14 9.76
CA LEU A 307 12.33 12.85 9.27
C LEU A 307 12.29 11.83 10.41
N VAL A 308 11.57 10.75 10.20
CA VAL A 308 11.50 9.59 11.10
C VAL A 308 12.19 8.41 10.41
N GLU A 309 13.32 8.00 10.94
CA GLU A 309 14.01 6.78 10.48
C GLU A 309 13.47 5.58 11.24
N VAL A 310 12.90 4.63 10.53
CA VAL A 310 12.46 3.35 11.07
C VAL A 310 13.43 2.26 10.63
N ARG A 311 14.22 1.75 11.56
CA ARG A 311 15.19 0.68 11.24
C ARG A 311 14.53 -0.67 11.19
N THR A 312 14.75 -1.35 10.08
CA THR A 312 14.32 -2.74 9.86
C THR A 312 15.49 -3.60 9.41
N ASN A 313 15.28 -4.92 9.34
CA ASN A 313 16.30 -5.85 8.90
C ASN A 313 15.90 -6.50 7.58
N ARG A 314 16.74 -6.35 6.56
CA ARG A 314 16.54 -6.92 5.23
C ARG A 314 16.65 -8.45 5.20
N ALA A 315 17.52 -9.02 6.02
CA ALA A 315 17.85 -10.45 5.97
C ALA A 315 16.66 -11.38 6.30
N GLY A 316 15.73 -10.96 7.14
CA GLY A 316 14.57 -11.76 7.53
C GLY A 316 13.29 -11.55 6.69
N GLN A 317 13.30 -10.62 5.75
CA GLN A 317 12.07 -10.17 5.06
C GLN A 317 11.37 -11.26 4.24
N ALA A 318 12.13 -12.03 3.46
CA ALA A 318 11.53 -13.11 2.66
C ALA A 318 10.89 -14.18 3.56
N ALA A 319 11.58 -14.61 4.60
CA ALA A 319 11.08 -15.60 5.55
C ALA A 319 9.83 -15.09 6.30
N LEU A 320 9.80 -13.82 6.70
CA LEU A 320 8.63 -13.22 7.31
C LEU A 320 7.44 -13.26 6.36
N ARG A 321 7.60 -12.82 5.11
CA ARG A 321 6.53 -12.79 4.11
C ARG A 321 5.96 -14.18 3.82
N HIS A 322 6.82 -15.22 3.79
CA HIS A 322 6.36 -16.61 3.70
C HIS A 322 5.51 -17.00 4.91
N ARG A 323 5.97 -16.70 6.13
CA ARG A 323 5.20 -16.97 7.35
C ARG A 323 3.83 -16.27 7.36
N LEU A 324 3.76 -15.03 6.88
CA LEU A 324 2.49 -14.29 6.77
C LEU A 324 1.55 -14.97 5.77
N THR A 325 2.06 -15.37 4.61
CA THR A 325 1.28 -16.09 3.60
C THR A 325 0.77 -17.43 4.13
N ASP A 326 1.63 -18.22 4.78
CA ASP A 326 1.24 -19.50 5.37
C ASP A 326 0.20 -19.36 6.48
N ALA A 327 0.31 -18.30 7.28
CA ALA A 327 -0.66 -18.04 8.35
C ALA A 327 -2.03 -17.66 7.78
N ALA A 328 -2.05 -16.80 6.76
CA ALA A 328 -3.27 -16.45 6.06
C ALA A 328 -3.92 -17.68 5.42
N ALA A 329 -3.15 -18.50 4.69
CA ALA A 329 -3.65 -19.73 4.06
C ALA A 329 -4.25 -20.70 5.08
N ARG A 330 -3.58 -20.93 6.22
CA ARG A 330 -4.13 -21.79 7.30
C ARG A 330 -5.44 -21.24 7.89
N ALA A 331 -5.62 -19.92 7.91
CA ALA A 331 -6.85 -19.30 8.40
C ALA A 331 -8.02 -19.43 7.43
N LEU A 332 -7.76 -19.63 6.13
CA LEU A 332 -8.77 -19.80 5.10
C LEU A 332 -9.36 -21.24 5.06
N VAL A 333 -8.67 -22.23 5.60
CA VAL A 333 -9.10 -23.64 5.61
C VAL A 333 -10.15 -23.94 6.68
N ARG A 334 -10.51 -22.98 7.52
CA ARG A 334 -11.50 -23.14 8.60
C ARG A 334 -12.86 -22.59 8.22
#